data_4b2ccb21d0a5f8f5543ff92cd7e50d65
#
_entry.id   4b2ccb21d0a5f8f5543ff92cd7e50d65
#
_cell.length_a   1.000
_cell.length_b   1.000
_cell.length_c   1.000
_cell.angle_alpha   90.00
_cell.angle_beta   90.00
_cell.angle_gamma   90.00
#
_symmetry.space_group_name_H-M   'P 1'
#
loop_
_entity.id
_entity.type
_entity.pdbx_description
1 polymer ?
#
loop_
_entity_poly.entity_id
_entity_poly.type
_entity_poly.pdbx_seq_one_letter_code
_entity_poly.pdbx_strand_id
1 'polypeptide(L)'
;MLNSRSYKRIDKKMKYAGIIVNPMIFILMRLASSLILLVFLLFFSSYGYIVGPIVTIIYYYFIEYVILDIQIGKRKQQLEEESLEYFPILLLCLKGSNNVKKAISLTNEQVNNSLSKEFERVIRDVKIGKSLDEALTLMKDRVPSTFIINIIVNLIEANRMGNSISLSIKDQLDYIENKRKNKIIKYHKMMPFKVAIASIIFVFAMLFLLIFCSL
;
A
#
# COMPACT_ATOMS: atom_id res chain seq x y z
N MET A 1 -25.70 6.63 -14.19
CA MET A 1 -25.30 5.31 -13.64
C MET A 1 -23.78 5.26 -13.60
N LEU A 2 -23.14 5.56 -12.46
CA LEU A 2 -21.71 5.36 -12.29
C LEU A 2 -21.42 3.87 -12.46
N ASN A 3 -20.55 3.56 -13.40
CA ASN A 3 -20.23 2.20 -13.84
C ASN A 3 -19.84 1.34 -12.61
N SER A 4 -20.63 0.33 -12.28
CA SER A 4 -20.44 -0.56 -11.12
C SER A 4 -19.00 -1.12 -11.01
N ARG A 5 -18.29 -1.25 -12.13
CA ARG A 5 -16.88 -1.70 -12.19
C ARG A 5 -15.91 -0.66 -11.65
N SER A 6 -16.09 0.64 -11.99
CA SER A 6 -15.23 1.73 -11.49
C SER A 6 -15.39 1.92 -9.99
N TYR A 7 -16.62 1.86 -9.47
CA TYR A 7 -16.89 1.93 -8.04
C TYR A 7 -16.19 0.81 -7.26
N LYS A 8 -16.34 -0.46 -7.69
CA LYS A 8 -15.69 -1.61 -7.05
C LYS A 8 -14.16 -1.51 -7.08
N ARG A 9 -13.59 -0.98 -8.17
CA ARG A 9 -12.13 -0.77 -8.30
C ARG A 9 -11.63 0.25 -7.30
N ILE A 10 -12.31 1.38 -7.16
CA ILE A 10 -11.95 2.44 -6.22
C ILE A 10 -12.14 1.98 -4.78
N ASP A 11 -13.25 1.30 -4.45
CA ASP A 11 -13.50 0.71 -3.14
C ASP A 11 -12.36 -0.24 -2.72
N LYS A 12 -11.93 -1.12 -3.62
CA LYS A 12 -10.80 -2.01 -3.37
C LYS A 12 -9.48 -1.25 -3.15
N LYS A 13 -9.18 -0.25 -3.98
CA LYS A 13 -8.00 0.60 -3.80
C LYS A 13 -8.04 1.35 -2.48
N MET A 14 -9.17 1.89 -2.07
CA MET A 14 -9.34 2.59 -0.79
C MET A 14 -9.13 1.66 0.40
N LYS A 15 -9.67 0.45 0.36
CA LYS A 15 -9.40 -0.60 1.37
C LYS A 15 -7.90 -0.90 1.47
N TYR A 16 -7.21 -1.04 0.34
CA TYR A 16 -5.77 -1.26 0.29
C TYR A 16 -4.97 -0.06 0.82
N ALA A 17 -5.42 1.17 0.57
CA ALA A 17 -4.82 2.38 1.13
C ALA A 17 -5.10 2.54 2.64
N GLY A 18 -6.07 1.78 3.19
CA GLY A 18 -6.52 1.93 4.58
C GLY A 18 -7.42 3.14 4.82
N ILE A 19 -7.98 3.69 3.78
CA ILE A 19 -8.84 4.86 3.83
C ILE A 19 -10.28 4.40 4.13
N ILE A 20 -10.83 4.85 5.28
CA ILE A 20 -12.19 4.51 5.73
C ILE A 20 -13.14 5.66 5.32
N VAL A 21 -13.24 5.94 4.03
CA VAL A 21 -14.16 6.94 3.50
C VAL A 21 -15.06 6.26 2.45
N ASN A 22 -16.29 6.78 2.31
CA ASN A 22 -17.18 6.26 1.28
C ASN A 22 -16.59 6.53 -0.12
N PRO A 23 -16.41 5.50 -0.99
CA PRO A 23 -15.87 5.67 -2.34
C PRO A 23 -16.62 6.70 -3.19
N MET A 24 -17.92 6.87 -2.93
CA MET A 24 -18.77 7.85 -3.61
C MET A 24 -18.32 9.29 -3.33
N ILE A 25 -17.98 9.57 -2.06
CA ILE A 25 -17.48 10.90 -1.66
C ILE A 25 -16.17 11.21 -2.34
N PHE A 26 -15.24 10.24 -2.41
CA PHE A 26 -13.98 10.40 -3.12
C PHE A 26 -14.18 10.72 -4.61
N ILE A 27 -15.08 9.99 -5.28
CA ILE A 27 -15.40 10.22 -6.69
C ILE A 27 -16.00 11.62 -6.90
N LEU A 28 -16.93 12.04 -6.03
CA LEU A 28 -17.56 13.37 -6.10
C LEU A 28 -16.54 14.50 -5.87
N MET A 29 -15.67 14.37 -4.87
CA MET A 29 -14.62 15.37 -4.60
C MET A 29 -13.63 15.48 -5.78
N ARG A 30 -13.27 14.36 -6.41
CA ARG A 30 -12.41 14.32 -7.58
C ARG A 30 -13.07 15.00 -8.79
N LEU A 31 -14.37 14.76 -9.02
CA LEU A 31 -15.12 15.44 -10.08
C LEU A 31 -15.24 16.93 -9.81
N ALA A 32 -15.58 17.32 -8.59
CA ALA A 32 -15.72 18.74 -8.21
C ALA A 32 -14.39 19.50 -8.40
N SER A 33 -13.26 18.92 -7.93
CA SER A 33 -11.93 19.53 -8.09
C SER A 33 -11.52 19.66 -9.57
N SER A 34 -11.83 18.68 -10.40
CA SER A 34 -11.53 18.73 -11.83
C SER A 34 -12.38 19.77 -12.58
N LEU A 35 -13.65 19.94 -12.19
CA LEU A 35 -14.52 20.99 -12.73
C LEU A 35 -14.03 22.40 -12.35
N ILE A 36 -13.64 22.59 -11.09
CA ILE A 36 -13.08 23.86 -10.61
C ILE A 36 -11.82 24.21 -11.42
N LEU A 37 -10.93 23.24 -11.63
CA LEU A 37 -9.72 23.43 -12.43
C LEU A 37 -10.06 23.81 -13.88
N LEU A 38 -11.04 23.16 -14.50
CA LEU A 38 -11.46 23.45 -15.86
C LEU A 38 -12.00 24.88 -15.98
N VAL A 39 -12.89 25.28 -15.09
CA VAL A 39 -13.44 26.67 -15.05
C VAL A 39 -12.32 27.68 -14.87
N PHE A 40 -11.38 27.42 -13.96
CA PHE A 40 -10.24 28.30 -13.74
C PHE A 40 -9.39 28.47 -15.02
N LEU A 41 -9.07 27.38 -15.72
CA LEU A 41 -8.28 27.43 -16.96
C LEU A 41 -9.00 28.13 -18.09
N LEU A 42 -10.33 28.01 -18.20
CA LEU A 42 -11.14 28.70 -19.21
C LEU A 42 -11.13 30.22 -19.01
N PHE A 43 -11.16 30.68 -17.73
CA PHE A 43 -11.19 32.13 -17.44
C PHE A 43 -9.79 32.78 -17.44
N PHE A 44 -8.73 32.05 -17.06
CA PHE A 44 -7.42 32.63 -16.82
C PHE A 44 -6.45 32.51 -18.00
N SER A 45 -6.75 31.70 -19.04
CA SER A 45 -5.85 31.50 -20.18
C SER A 45 -6.52 31.82 -21.50
N SER A 46 -5.88 32.63 -22.31
CA SER A 46 -6.35 32.94 -23.67
C SER A 46 -6.48 31.71 -24.59
N TYR A 47 -5.71 30.65 -24.31
CA TYR A 47 -5.79 29.37 -25.00
C TYR A 47 -6.51 28.27 -24.16
N GLY A 48 -7.21 28.69 -23.10
CA GLY A 48 -7.85 27.79 -22.13
C GLY A 48 -8.90 26.84 -22.73
N TYR A 49 -9.55 27.23 -23.82
CA TYR A 49 -10.57 26.44 -24.48
C TYR A 49 -10.00 25.18 -25.20
N ILE A 50 -8.72 25.20 -25.62
CA ILE A 50 -8.05 24.03 -26.23
C ILE A 50 -7.28 23.26 -25.16
N VAL A 51 -6.50 23.92 -24.32
CA VAL A 51 -5.59 23.30 -23.35
C VAL A 51 -6.35 22.84 -22.10
N GLY A 52 -7.40 23.58 -21.70
CA GLY A 52 -8.18 23.30 -20.48
C GLY A 52 -8.73 21.86 -20.39
N PRO A 53 -9.44 21.35 -21.41
CA PRO A 53 -9.97 19.98 -21.37
C PRO A 53 -8.87 18.91 -21.25
N ILE A 54 -7.75 19.10 -21.97
CA ILE A 54 -6.63 18.13 -21.98
C ILE A 54 -5.98 18.08 -20.59
N VAL A 55 -5.66 19.24 -20.01
CA VAL A 55 -5.07 19.33 -18.67
C VAL A 55 -6.01 18.78 -17.61
N THR A 56 -7.31 19.04 -17.70
CA THR A 56 -8.31 18.55 -16.76
C THR A 56 -8.43 17.03 -16.79
N ILE A 57 -8.36 16.39 -17.97
CA ILE A 57 -8.37 14.93 -18.09
C ILE A 57 -7.10 14.34 -17.45
N ILE A 58 -5.94 14.88 -17.73
CA ILE A 58 -4.67 14.45 -17.12
C ILE A 58 -4.73 14.59 -15.60
N TYR A 59 -5.20 15.72 -15.08
CA TYR A 59 -5.37 16.00 -13.66
C TYR A 59 -6.31 15.00 -12.98
N TYR A 60 -7.43 14.66 -13.62
CA TYR A 60 -8.41 13.71 -13.11
C TYR A 60 -7.81 12.32 -12.84
N TYR A 61 -6.96 11.80 -13.73
CA TYR A 61 -6.27 10.52 -13.54
C TYR A 61 -5.08 10.65 -12.57
N PHE A 62 -4.38 11.78 -12.61
CA PHE A 62 -3.23 12.05 -11.77
C PHE A 62 -3.58 12.09 -10.27
N ILE A 63 -4.70 12.69 -9.91
CA ILE A 63 -5.20 12.70 -8.51
C ILE A 63 -5.44 11.28 -7.98
N GLU A 64 -6.06 10.40 -8.78
CA GLU A 64 -6.28 9.01 -8.35
C GLU A 64 -4.95 8.32 -8.04
N TYR A 65 -3.98 8.49 -8.93
CA TYR A 65 -2.65 7.91 -8.77
C TYR A 65 -1.94 8.44 -7.51
N VAL A 66 -1.92 9.75 -7.31
CA VAL A 66 -1.22 10.38 -6.18
C VAL A 66 -1.87 10.01 -4.84
N ILE A 67 -3.18 10.06 -4.75
CA ILE A 67 -3.88 9.83 -3.47
C ILE A 67 -3.97 8.35 -3.13
N LEU A 68 -4.29 7.47 -4.09
CA LEU A 68 -4.51 6.05 -3.82
C LEU A 68 -3.27 5.21 -4.05
N ASP A 69 -2.67 5.25 -5.24
CA ASP A 69 -1.63 4.29 -5.60
C ASP A 69 -0.32 4.54 -4.82
N ILE A 70 0.03 5.80 -4.53
CA ILE A 70 1.19 6.13 -3.68
C ILE A 70 0.95 5.67 -2.23
N GLN A 71 -0.24 5.87 -1.68
CA GLN A 71 -0.55 5.43 -0.31
C GLN A 71 -0.60 3.90 -0.21
N ILE A 72 -1.16 3.21 -1.20
CA ILE A 72 -1.13 1.75 -1.29
C ILE A 72 0.32 1.25 -1.28
N GLY A 73 1.19 1.88 -2.07
CA GLY A 73 2.62 1.53 -2.13
C GLY A 73 3.32 1.69 -0.79
N LYS A 74 3.10 2.82 -0.10
CA LYS A 74 3.67 3.09 1.25
C LYS A 74 3.15 2.07 2.27
N ARG A 75 1.85 1.84 2.32
CA ARG A 75 1.24 0.89 3.25
C ARG A 75 1.69 -0.55 2.99
N LYS A 76 1.79 -0.95 1.71
CA LYS A 76 2.34 -2.24 1.33
C LYS A 76 3.76 -2.43 1.88
N GLN A 77 4.63 -1.45 1.66
CA GLN A 77 6.01 -1.50 2.13
C GLN A 77 6.07 -1.57 3.65
N GLN A 78 5.30 -0.73 4.35
CA GLN A 78 5.24 -0.72 5.81
C GLN A 78 4.81 -2.10 6.36
N LEU A 79 3.71 -2.67 5.86
CA LEU A 79 3.24 -3.98 6.31
C LEU A 79 4.24 -5.11 6.00
N GLU A 80 4.95 -5.05 4.86
CA GLU A 80 6.01 -6.00 4.51
C GLU A 80 7.22 -5.87 5.44
N GLU A 81 7.59 -4.67 5.87
CA GLU A 81 8.67 -4.45 6.85
C GLU A 81 8.27 -4.94 8.25
N GLU A 82 7.07 -4.61 8.71
CA GLU A 82 6.51 -5.05 10.00
C GLU A 82 6.30 -6.59 10.05
N SER A 83 6.11 -7.23 8.91
CA SER A 83 5.94 -8.68 8.81
C SER A 83 7.18 -9.47 9.23
N LEU A 84 8.37 -8.88 9.10
CA LEU A 84 9.64 -9.51 9.50
C LEU A 84 9.77 -9.65 11.03
N GLU A 85 9.07 -8.84 11.79
CA GLU A 85 8.98 -8.96 13.23
C GLU A 85 7.79 -9.86 13.64
N TYR A 86 6.63 -9.64 13.03
CA TYR A 86 5.39 -10.28 13.43
C TYR A 86 5.36 -11.79 13.15
N PHE A 87 5.71 -12.21 11.93
CA PHE A 87 5.56 -13.62 11.54
C PHE A 87 6.53 -14.60 12.21
N PRO A 88 7.79 -14.27 12.52
CA PRO A 88 8.64 -15.15 13.33
C PRO A 88 8.05 -15.44 14.71
N ILE A 89 7.48 -14.41 15.37
CA ILE A 89 6.84 -14.57 16.67
C ILE A 89 5.55 -15.40 16.53
N LEU A 90 4.75 -15.14 15.49
CA LEU A 90 3.57 -15.93 15.18
C LEU A 90 3.91 -17.42 14.97
N LEU A 91 4.99 -17.71 14.23
CA LEU A 91 5.46 -19.09 14.04
C LEU A 91 5.84 -19.78 15.35
N LEU A 92 6.52 -19.06 16.23
CA LEU A 92 6.89 -19.56 17.56
C LEU A 92 5.62 -19.86 18.38
N CYS A 93 4.67 -18.95 18.39
CA CYS A 93 3.38 -19.12 19.07
C CYS A 93 2.55 -20.27 18.47
N LEU A 94 2.59 -20.47 17.15
CA LEU A 94 1.92 -21.58 16.47
C LEU A 94 2.50 -22.94 16.92
N LYS A 95 3.84 -23.06 16.98
CA LYS A 95 4.51 -24.28 17.46
C LYS A 95 4.16 -24.60 18.91
N GLY A 96 3.99 -23.59 19.76
CA GLY A 96 3.67 -23.78 21.18
C GLY A 96 2.19 -24.03 21.46
N SER A 97 1.28 -23.49 20.65
CA SER A 97 -0.17 -23.53 20.96
C SER A 97 -0.98 -24.52 20.14
N ASN A 98 -0.45 -25.01 19.02
CA ASN A 98 -1.17 -25.86 18.05
C ASN A 98 -2.55 -25.31 17.62
N ASN A 99 -2.79 -24.00 17.84
CA ASN A 99 -4.07 -23.34 17.55
C ASN A 99 -3.83 -21.96 16.97
N VAL A 100 -4.27 -21.75 15.72
CA VAL A 100 -4.03 -20.51 14.96
C VAL A 100 -4.61 -19.28 15.67
N LYS A 101 -5.85 -19.35 16.18
CA LYS A 101 -6.49 -18.26 16.90
C LYS A 101 -5.71 -17.87 18.15
N LYS A 102 -5.27 -18.85 18.94
CA LYS A 102 -4.49 -18.62 20.16
C LYS A 102 -3.11 -18.04 19.84
N ALA A 103 -2.45 -18.57 18.80
CA ALA A 103 -1.16 -18.04 18.34
C ALA A 103 -1.25 -16.59 17.91
N ILE A 104 -2.26 -16.20 17.12
CA ILE A 104 -2.49 -14.79 16.72
C ILE A 104 -2.70 -13.91 17.96
N SER A 105 -3.51 -14.34 18.94
CA SER A 105 -3.77 -13.58 20.16
C SER A 105 -2.49 -13.35 20.96
N LEU A 106 -1.68 -14.39 21.18
CA LEU A 106 -0.40 -14.30 21.89
C LEU A 106 0.60 -13.40 21.17
N THR A 107 0.65 -13.47 19.83
CA THR A 107 1.53 -12.60 19.02
C THR A 107 1.13 -11.14 19.14
N ASN A 108 -0.17 -10.83 19.13
CA ASN A 108 -0.68 -9.47 19.26
C ASN A 108 -0.41 -8.86 20.66
N GLU A 109 -0.23 -9.68 21.70
CA GLU A 109 0.19 -9.22 23.03
C GLU A 109 1.67 -8.78 23.06
N GLN A 110 2.50 -9.32 22.17
CA GLN A 110 3.94 -9.07 22.12
C GLN A 110 4.33 -8.00 21.10
N VAL A 111 3.56 -7.86 20.01
CA VAL A 111 3.86 -6.98 18.87
C VAL A 111 2.75 -5.96 18.71
N ASN A 112 3.11 -4.66 18.74
CA ASN A 112 2.17 -3.55 18.51
C ASN A 112 2.58 -2.72 17.30
N ASN A 113 2.21 -3.18 16.11
CA ASN A 113 2.46 -2.49 14.85
C ASN A 113 1.20 -2.48 13.96
N SER A 114 1.28 -1.96 12.74
CA SER A 114 0.12 -1.86 11.85
C SER A 114 -0.39 -3.23 11.40
N LEU A 115 0.51 -4.21 11.27
CA LEU A 115 0.14 -5.58 10.92
C LEU A 115 -0.58 -6.28 12.08
N SER A 116 -0.11 -6.11 13.34
CA SER A 116 -0.80 -6.66 14.51
C SER A 116 -2.21 -6.10 14.66
N LYS A 117 -2.44 -4.80 14.35
CA LYS A 117 -3.78 -4.18 14.35
C LYS A 117 -4.73 -4.82 13.32
N GLU A 118 -4.22 -5.25 12.15
CA GLU A 118 -5.05 -6.00 11.20
C GLU A 118 -5.41 -7.39 11.73
N PHE A 119 -4.48 -8.08 12.41
CA PHE A 119 -4.77 -9.35 13.08
C PHE A 119 -5.67 -9.20 14.32
N GLU A 120 -5.58 -8.09 15.05
CA GLU A 120 -6.55 -7.77 16.12
C GLU A 120 -7.99 -7.64 15.59
N ARG A 121 -8.14 -7.06 14.38
CA ARG A 121 -9.46 -7.02 13.73
C ARG A 121 -9.97 -8.41 13.41
N VAL A 122 -9.10 -9.34 12.99
CA VAL A 122 -9.46 -10.74 12.79
C VAL A 122 -9.97 -11.35 14.10
N ILE A 123 -9.25 -11.17 15.21
CA ILE A 123 -9.69 -11.69 16.53
C ILE A 123 -11.00 -11.05 16.98
N ARG A 124 -11.23 -9.76 16.73
CA ARG A 124 -12.52 -9.09 17.01
C ARG A 124 -13.65 -9.67 16.17
N ASP A 125 -13.43 -9.89 14.87
CA ASP A 125 -14.40 -10.50 13.98
C ASP A 125 -14.81 -11.90 14.47
N VAL A 126 -13.84 -12.70 14.95
CA VAL A 126 -14.10 -14.01 15.54
C VAL A 126 -14.86 -13.90 16.87
N LYS A 127 -14.58 -12.89 17.71
CA LYS A 127 -15.33 -12.65 18.97
C LYS A 127 -16.80 -12.29 18.72
N ILE A 128 -17.10 -11.65 17.56
CA ILE A 128 -18.46 -11.29 17.15
C ILE A 128 -19.22 -12.48 16.51
N GLY A 129 -18.55 -13.65 16.36
CA GLY A 129 -19.20 -14.87 15.88
C GLY A 129 -18.83 -15.31 14.46
N LYS A 130 -17.93 -14.61 13.76
CA LYS A 130 -17.42 -15.09 12.46
C LYS A 130 -16.47 -16.27 12.67
N SER A 131 -16.39 -17.17 11.68
CA SER A 131 -15.34 -18.18 11.67
C SER A 131 -13.96 -17.53 11.49
N LEU A 132 -12.89 -18.20 11.96
CA LEU A 132 -11.53 -17.70 11.77
C LEU A 132 -11.18 -17.59 10.28
N ASP A 133 -11.62 -18.54 9.46
CA ASP A 133 -11.41 -18.56 8.02
C ASP A 133 -12.07 -17.36 7.32
N GLU A 134 -13.29 -17.01 7.71
CA GLU A 134 -14.00 -15.83 7.20
C GLU A 134 -13.29 -14.53 7.60
N ALA A 135 -12.88 -14.43 8.87
CA ALA A 135 -12.20 -13.24 9.38
C ALA A 135 -10.84 -13.02 8.69
N LEU A 136 -10.06 -14.09 8.47
CA LEU A 136 -8.81 -14.06 7.71
C LEU A 136 -9.04 -13.72 6.24
N THR A 137 -10.12 -14.23 5.64
CA THR A 137 -10.50 -13.88 4.25
C THR A 137 -10.83 -12.40 4.11
N LEU A 138 -11.56 -11.81 5.07
CA LEU A 138 -11.81 -10.37 5.10
C LEU A 138 -10.53 -9.54 5.26
N MET A 139 -9.53 -10.03 6.00
CA MET A 139 -8.22 -9.39 6.11
C MET A 139 -7.49 -9.40 4.77
N LYS A 140 -7.56 -10.48 3.99
CA LYS A 140 -6.99 -10.57 2.62
C LYS A 140 -7.43 -9.42 1.72
N ASP A 141 -8.71 -9.01 1.82
CA ASP A 141 -9.27 -7.96 0.98
C ASP A 141 -8.83 -6.55 1.40
N ARG A 142 -8.19 -6.41 2.57
CA ARG A 142 -7.70 -5.13 3.11
C ARG A 142 -6.19 -4.95 2.99
N VAL A 143 -5.45 -6.03 2.79
CA VAL A 143 -3.98 -6.01 2.78
C VAL A 143 -3.45 -5.94 1.34
N PRO A 144 -2.64 -4.92 0.98
CA PRO A 144 -2.16 -4.73 -0.39
C PRO A 144 -0.94 -5.59 -0.76
N SER A 145 -0.43 -6.44 0.15
CA SER A 145 0.76 -7.26 -0.06
C SER A 145 0.41 -8.69 -0.42
N THR A 146 0.78 -9.13 -1.62
CA THR A 146 0.65 -10.53 -2.07
C THR A 146 1.39 -11.50 -1.15
N PHE A 147 2.54 -11.09 -0.62
CA PHE A 147 3.30 -11.87 0.33
C PHE A 147 2.49 -12.18 1.60
N ILE A 148 1.91 -11.14 2.23
CA ILE A 148 1.09 -11.31 3.44
C ILE A 148 -0.19 -12.10 3.13
N ILE A 149 -0.79 -11.87 1.95
CA ILE A 149 -1.95 -12.64 1.49
C ILE A 149 -1.63 -14.14 1.41
N ASN A 150 -0.47 -14.52 0.88
CA ASN A 150 -0.06 -15.92 0.83
C ASN A 150 0.10 -16.53 2.23
N ILE A 151 0.66 -15.80 3.18
CA ILE A 151 0.75 -16.26 4.57
C ILE A 151 -0.64 -16.42 5.19
N ILE A 152 -1.56 -15.48 4.94
CA ILE A 152 -2.95 -15.60 5.41
C ILE A 152 -3.62 -16.85 4.83
N VAL A 153 -3.41 -17.16 3.55
CA VAL A 153 -3.92 -18.41 2.94
C VAL A 153 -3.36 -19.63 3.65
N ASN A 154 -2.05 -19.66 3.92
CA ASN A 154 -1.44 -20.75 4.66
C ASN A 154 -1.99 -20.87 6.10
N LEU A 155 -2.32 -19.75 6.77
CA LEU A 155 -2.96 -19.76 8.08
C LEU A 155 -4.38 -20.34 8.03
N ILE A 156 -5.15 -20.07 6.97
CA ILE A 156 -6.47 -20.66 6.74
C ILE A 156 -6.34 -22.19 6.55
N GLU A 157 -5.37 -22.61 5.76
CA GLU A 157 -5.08 -24.05 5.55
C GLU A 157 -4.61 -24.73 6.85
N ALA A 158 -3.75 -24.03 7.64
CA ALA A 158 -3.34 -24.52 8.96
C ALA A 158 -4.50 -24.72 9.91
N ASN A 159 -5.46 -23.81 9.90
CA ASN A 159 -6.65 -23.90 10.74
C ASN A 159 -7.52 -25.12 10.37
N ARG A 160 -7.53 -25.50 9.08
CA ARG A 160 -8.33 -26.64 8.56
C ARG A 160 -7.64 -27.99 8.72
N MET A 161 -6.35 -28.06 8.44
CA MET A 161 -5.61 -29.33 8.30
C MET A 161 -4.73 -29.67 9.52
N GLY A 162 -4.49 -28.71 10.42
CA GLY A 162 -3.49 -28.87 11.51
C GLY A 162 -2.04 -28.85 11.02
N ASN A 163 -1.18 -28.51 11.84
CA ASN A 163 0.29 -28.57 12.00
C ASN A 163 1.32 -28.61 10.85
N SER A 164 1.05 -28.76 9.56
CA SER A 164 2.15 -28.94 8.58
C SER A 164 2.71 -27.63 7.94
N ILE A 165 2.27 -26.44 8.37
CA ILE A 165 2.43 -25.18 7.61
C ILE A 165 3.57 -24.28 8.10
N SER A 166 4.21 -24.59 9.23
CA SER A 166 5.33 -23.78 9.75
C SER A 166 6.51 -23.66 8.75
N LEU A 167 6.72 -24.68 7.92
CA LEU A 167 7.80 -24.69 6.93
C LEU A 167 7.52 -23.71 5.79
N SER A 168 6.32 -23.73 5.22
CA SER A 168 5.91 -22.83 4.12
C SER A 168 5.96 -21.36 4.51
N ILE A 169 5.60 -21.00 5.74
CA ILE A 169 5.68 -19.64 6.23
C ILE A 169 7.15 -19.22 6.40
N LYS A 170 8.03 -20.11 6.86
CA LYS A 170 9.46 -19.85 7.01
C LYS A 170 10.10 -19.53 5.64
N ASP A 171 9.85 -20.34 4.63
CA ASP A 171 10.40 -20.15 3.28
C ASP A 171 9.97 -18.80 2.68
N GLN A 172 8.73 -18.38 2.97
CA GLN A 172 8.22 -17.08 2.53
C GLN A 172 8.87 -15.90 3.28
N LEU A 173 9.21 -16.07 4.56
CA LEU A 173 9.95 -15.05 5.32
C LEU A 173 11.39 -14.91 4.79
N ASP A 174 12.08 -16.00 4.53
CA ASP A 174 13.43 -16.00 3.95
C ASP A 174 13.45 -15.29 2.58
N TYR A 175 12.41 -15.50 1.76
CA TYR A 175 12.24 -14.79 0.50
C TYR A 175 12.11 -13.27 0.67
N ILE A 176 11.30 -12.80 1.62
CA ILE A 176 11.13 -11.36 1.86
C ILE A 176 12.38 -10.74 2.46
N GLU A 177 13.05 -11.42 3.38
CA GLU A 177 14.32 -10.94 3.95
C GLU A 177 15.39 -10.76 2.87
N ASN A 178 15.52 -11.73 1.97
CA ASN A 178 16.42 -11.64 0.82
C ASN A 178 16.04 -10.51 -0.13
N LYS A 179 14.75 -10.33 -0.41
CA LYS A 179 14.24 -9.21 -1.23
C LYS A 179 14.56 -7.86 -0.59
N ARG A 180 14.45 -7.73 0.74
CA ARG A 180 14.81 -6.52 1.48
C ARG A 180 16.31 -6.24 1.39
N LYS A 181 17.17 -7.25 1.63
CA LYS A 181 18.63 -7.14 1.48
C LYS A 181 19.00 -6.65 0.09
N ASN A 182 18.41 -7.26 -0.95
CA ASN A 182 18.66 -6.88 -2.34
C ASN A 182 18.19 -5.45 -2.66
N LYS A 183 17.08 -4.99 -2.08
CA LYS A 183 16.58 -3.61 -2.24
C LYS A 183 17.54 -2.61 -1.61
N ILE A 184 18.06 -2.89 -0.42
CA ILE A 184 19.04 -2.05 0.28
C ILE A 184 20.35 -1.95 -0.53
N ILE A 185 20.86 -3.09 -1.00
CA ILE A 185 22.06 -3.14 -1.83
C ILE A 185 21.88 -2.33 -3.13
N LYS A 186 20.72 -2.48 -3.80
CA LYS A 186 20.40 -1.71 -5.01
C LYS A 186 20.30 -0.21 -4.72
N TYR A 187 19.69 0.18 -3.60
CA TYR A 187 19.60 1.57 -3.19
C TYR A 187 21.00 2.19 -2.98
N HIS A 188 21.87 1.51 -2.24
CA HIS A 188 23.25 1.96 -2.02
C HIS A 188 24.05 2.07 -3.32
N LYS A 189 23.88 1.13 -4.25
CA LYS A 189 24.55 1.18 -5.57
C LYS A 189 24.02 2.34 -6.45
N MET A 190 22.76 2.73 -6.30
CA MET A 190 22.15 3.82 -7.08
C MET A 190 22.35 5.21 -6.48
N MET A 191 22.73 5.30 -5.18
CA MET A 191 22.96 6.57 -4.49
C MET A 191 24.01 7.45 -5.19
N PRO A 192 25.23 6.97 -5.51
CA PRO A 192 26.24 7.80 -6.15
C PRO A 192 25.80 8.30 -7.53
N PHE A 193 25.04 7.50 -8.28
CA PHE A 193 24.53 7.89 -9.59
C PHE A 193 23.46 9.01 -9.48
N LYS A 194 22.58 8.95 -8.48
CA LYS A 194 21.59 10.04 -8.24
C LYS A 194 22.27 11.34 -7.82
N VAL A 195 23.28 11.26 -6.98
CA VAL A 195 24.07 12.43 -6.55
C VAL A 195 24.81 13.04 -7.75
N ALA A 196 25.42 12.23 -8.61
CA ALA A 196 26.08 12.70 -9.82
C ALA A 196 25.12 13.43 -10.77
N ILE A 197 23.92 12.88 -11.02
CA ILE A 197 22.91 13.57 -11.85
C ILE A 197 22.49 14.91 -11.22
N ALA A 198 22.22 14.91 -9.91
CA ALA A 198 21.82 16.14 -9.22
C ALA A 198 22.92 17.22 -9.29
N SER A 199 24.18 16.85 -9.15
CA SER A 199 25.31 17.79 -9.26
C SER A 199 25.47 18.34 -10.69
N ILE A 200 25.28 17.52 -11.72
CA ILE A 200 25.29 17.96 -13.12
C ILE A 200 24.18 18.97 -13.37
N ILE A 201 22.94 18.69 -12.94
CA ILE A 201 21.80 19.62 -13.09
C ILE A 201 22.08 20.93 -12.38
N PHE A 202 22.67 20.90 -11.18
CA PHE A 202 23.02 22.10 -10.42
C PHE A 202 24.07 22.96 -11.14
N VAL A 203 25.11 22.32 -11.70
CA VAL A 203 26.15 23.04 -12.48
C VAL A 203 25.55 23.67 -13.74
N PHE A 204 24.69 22.97 -14.47
CA PHE A 204 24.00 23.54 -15.65
C PHE A 204 23.11 24.72 -15.27
N ALA A 205 22.36 24.64 -14.17
CA ALA A 205 21.53 25.75 -13.68
C ALA A 205 22.39 26.96 -13.32
N MET A 206 23.55 26.76 -12.71
CA MET A 206 24.47 27.83 -12.34
C MET A 206 25.11 28.50 -13.57
N LEU A 207 25.50 27.70 -14.57
CA LEU A 207 26.02 28.22 -15.85
C LEU A 207 24.95 29.01 -16.61
N PHE A 208 23.70 28.55 -16.61
CA PHE A 208 22.60 29.26 -17.23
C PHE A 208 22.34 30.62 -16.58
N LEU A 209 22.38 30.69 -15.24
CA LEU A 209 22.27 31.97 -14.51
C LEU A 209 23.42 32.93 -14.81
N LEU A 210 24.66 32.42 -14.92
CA LEU A 210 25.81 33.26 -15.27
C LEU A 210 25.70 33.86 -16.68
N ILE A 211 25.27 33.06 -17.67
CA ILE A 211 25.04 33.52 -19.04
C ILE A 211 23.93 34.57 -19.09
N PHE A 212 22.83 34.33 -18.35
CA PHE A 212 21.69 35.27 -18.32
C PHE A 212 22.01 36.58 -17.58
N CYS A 213 22.90 36.53 -16.59
CA CYS A 213 23.35 37.75 -15.88
C CYS A 213 24.43 38.52 -16.64
N SER A 214 25.09 37.89 -17.64
CA SER A 214 26.13 38.50 -18.49
C SER A 214 25.57 39.12 -19.77
N LEU A 215 24.29 38.94 -20.10
CA LEU A 215 23.56 39.53 -21.23
C LEU A 215 22.74 40.73 -20.76
#